data_a4984443a9bbeef522870face2468135
#
_entry.id   a4984443a9bbeef522870face2468135
#
_cell.length_a   1.000
_cell.length_b   1.000
_cell.length_c   1.000
_cell.angle_alpha   90.00
_cell.angle_beta   90.00
_cell.angle_gamma   90.00
#
_symmetry.space_group_name_H-M   'P 1'
#
loop_
_entity.id
_entity.type
_entity.pdbx_description
1 polymer ?
#
loop_
_entity_poly.entity_id
_entity_poly.type
_entity_poly.pdbx_seq_one_letter_code
_entity_poly.pdbx_strand_id
1 'polypeptide(L)'
;MTTAPELTNAGTLTSAEYLADRVRKAYHTLGNENLDDVESLYSEDIYFEDPSHAIQGKASLLKYFARIFRNLKNCEFKFHKTITNGTDIFMSWTMFLNHPRLNKGKVIRVEGASYLRTRNGKIYYHRDYFDMGAMVYENLPLLGRIVLRVKQRLGQ
;
A
#
# COMPACT_ATOMS: atom_id res chain seq x y z
N MET A 1 46.62 1.94 29.42
CA MET A 1 45.99 2.22 28.09
C MET A 1 44.56 1.73 28.16
N THR A 2 43.65 2.63 28.45
CA THR A 2 42.20 2.34 28.61
C THR A 2 41.53 2.75 27.33
N THR A 3 41.09 1.78 26.54
CA THR A 3 40.29 2.00 25.35
C THR A 3 38.88 2.43 25.77
N ALA A 4 38.47 3.63 25.34
CA ALA A 4 37.13 4.13 25.50
C ALA A 4 36.16 3.25 24.68
N PRO A 5 34.94 3.01 25.18
CA PRO A 5 33.91 2.29 24.41
C PRO A 5 33.41 3.18 23.28
N GLU A 6 33.38 2.62 22.06
CA GLU A 6 32.70 3.22 20.92
C GLU A 6 31.26 3.49 21.27
N LEU A 7 30.85 4.76 21.23
CA LEU A 7 29.45 5.18 21.26
C LEU A 7 28.79 4.70 19.98
N THR A 8 27.98 3.66 20.05
CA THR A 8 27.08 3.25 19.01
C THR A 8 26.13 4.43 18.71
N ASN A 9 26.32 5.00 17.54
CA ASN A 9 25.49 6.08 16.99
C ASN A 9 24.07 5.53 16.86
N ALA A 10 23.17 5.89 17.77
CA ALA A 10 21.73 5.70 17.60
C ALA A 10 21.30 6.60 16.44
N GLY A 11 21.29 6.02 15.23
CA GLY A 11 21.09 6.73 13.98
C GLY A 11 19.78 7.50 13.99
N THR A 12 19.86 8.80 13.85
CA THR A 12 18.70 9.64 13.54
C THR A 12 18.09 9.13 12.25
N LEU A 13 16.80 8.73 12.30
CA LEU A 13 16.06 8.28 11.11
C LEU A 13 16.14 9.33 10.00
N THR A 14 16.37 8.90 8.78
CA THR A 14 16.28 9.78 7.62
C THR A 14 14.84 10.25 7.43
N SER A 15 14.65 11.35 6.70
CA SER A 15 13.32 11.85 6.37
C SER A 15 12.43 10.80 5.67
N ALA A 16 13.04 9.97 4.82
CA ALA A 16 12.36 8.87 4.13
C ALA A 16 11.97 7.74 5.09
N GLU A 17 12.85 7.34 6.01
CA GLU A 17 12.54 6.32 7.02
C GLU A 17 11.43 6.77 7.97
N TYR A 18 11.46 8.02 8.42
CA TYR A 18 10.40 8.60 9.23
C TYR A 18 9.06 8.60 8.48
N LEU A 19 9.05 8.99 7.20
CA LEU A 19 7.83 8.98 6.39
C LEU A 19 7.33 7.56 6.13
N ALA A 20 8.23 6.59 5.89
CA ALA A 20 7.87 5.18 5.77
C ALA A 20 7.18 4.63 7.02
N ASP A 21 7.64 5.03 8.21
CA ASP A 21 6.99 4.66 9.47
C ASP A 21 5.59 5.26 9.61
N ARG A 22 5.41 6.51 9.19
CA ARG A 22 4.09 7.15 9.13
C ARG A 22 3.16 6.43 8.15
N VAL A 23 3.66 6.01 6.98
CA VAL A 23 2.88 5.20 6.03
C VAL A 23 2.42 3.90 6.66
N ARG A 24 3.32 3.16 7.34
CA ARG A 24 2.94 1.92 8.03
C ARG A 24 1.80 2.15 9.03
N LYS A 25 1.88 3.22 9.82
CA LYS A 25 0.86 3.53 10.83
C LYS A 25 -0.48 3.89 10.19
N ALA A 26 -0.47 4.78 9.19
CA ALA A 26 -1.69 5.23 8.53
C ALA A 26 -2.37 4.11 7.71
N TYR A 27 -1.59 3.20 7.13
CA TYR A 27 -2.11 2.11 6.30
C TYR A 27 -2.34 0.80 7.05
N HIS A 28 -2.00 0.72 8.34
CA HIS A 28 -2.21 -0.52 9.10
C HIS A 28 -3.66 -0.98 9.04
N THR A 29 -4.60 -0.08 9.26
CA THR A 29 -6.03 -0.33 9.08
C THR A 29 -6.64 0.84 8.33
N LEU A 30 -7.03 0.60 7.08
CA LEU A 30 -7.61 1.63 6.23
C LEU A 30 -9.13 1.65 6.32
N GLY A 31 -9.66 2.85 6.51
CA GLY A 31 -11.10 3.12 6.54
C GLY A 31 -11.38 4.62 6.48
N ASN A 32 -12.66 4.97 6.48
CA ASN A 32 -13.07 6.38 6.48
C ASN A 32 -12.66 7.11 7.77
N GLU A 33 -12.42 6.38 8.86
CA GLU A 33 -12.10 6.94 10.18
C GLU A 33 -10.69 7.51 10.27
N ASN A 34 -9.74 7.00 9.44
CA ASN A 34 -8.34 7.46 9.43
C ASN A 34 -7.90 8.11 8.11
N LEU A 35 -8.84 8.60 7.34
CA LEU A 35 -8.55 9.23 6.05
C LEU A 35 -7.69 10.49 6.20
N ASP A 36 -7.84 11.23 7.31
CA ASP A 36 -7.03 12.42 7.63
C ASP A 36 -5.55 12.06 7.85
N ASP A 37 -5.27 10.92 8.49
CA ASP A 37 -3.90 10.42 8.66
C ASP A 37 -3.26 10.12 7.32
N VAL A 38 -4.02 9.47 6.42
CA VAL A 38 -3.60 9.18 5.04
C VAL A 38 -3.39 10.48 4.26
N GLU A 39 -4.32 11.44 4.34
CA GLU A 39 -4.19 12.76 3.71
C GLU A 39 -2.90 13.46 4.10
N SER A 40 -2.53 13.38 5.37
CA SER A 40 -1.34 14.02 5.91
C SER A 40 -0.02 13.56 5.29
N LEU A 41 0.01 12.39 4.64
CA LEU A 41 1.19 11.81 3.99
C LEU A 41 1.52 12.45 2.65
N TYR A 42 0.51 12.95 1.93
CA TYR A 42 0.61 13.31 0.52
C TYR A 42 0.77 14.81 0.28
N SER A 43 1.52 15.15 -0.78
CA SER A 43 1.57 16.52 -1.30
C SER A 43 0.33 16.84 -2.12
N GLU A 44 0.05 18.14 -2.35
CA GLU A 44 -1.11 18.59 -3.13
C GLU A 44 -1.07 18.08 -4.58
N ASP A 45 0.14 17.95 -5.14
CA ASP A 45 0.40 17.52 -6.51
C ASP A 45 0.71 16.03 -6.66
N ILE A 46 0.31 15.20 -5.68
CA ILE A 46 0.52 13.74 -5.73
C ILE A 46 0.07 13.14 -7.05
N TYR A 47 0.93 12.28 -7.63
CA TYR A 47 0.55 11.31 -8.65
C TYR A 47 0.49 9.92 -8.03
N PHE A 48 -0.68 9.32 -8.04
CA PHE A 48 -0.94 7.97 -7.55
C PHE A 48 -1.30 7.06 -8.71
N GLU A 49 -0.77 5.84 -8.70
CA GLU A 49 -1.08 4.82 -9.68
C GLU A 49 -1.22 3.45 -9.00
N ASP A 50 -2.25 2.71 -9.34
CA ASP A 50 -2.42 1.30 -9.03
C ASP A 50 -2.69 0.50 -10.33
N PRO A 51 -2.81 -0.84 -10.33
CA PRO A 51 -3.07 -1.61 -11.54
C PRO A 51 -4.36 -1.24 -12.29
N SER A 52 -5.26 -0.47 -11.67
CA SER A 52 -6.58 -0.11 -12.23
C SER A 52 -6.74 1.37 -12.55
N HIS A 53 -6.01 2.24 -11.84
CA HIS A 53 -6.25 3.69 -11.86
C HIS A 53 -4.95 4.48 -11.86
N ALA A 54 -5.01 5.66 -12.50
CA ALA A 54 -4.00 6.71 -12.37
C ALA A 54 -4.72 7.99 -11.93
N ILE A 55 -4.24 8.63 -10.87
CA ILE A 55 -4.92 9.74 -10.20
C ILE A 55 -3.93 10.86 -9.96
N GLN A 56 -4.31 12.07 -10.36
CA GLN A 56 -3.53 13.28 -10.13
C GLN A 56 -4.22 14.16 -9.08
N GLY A 57 -3.44 14.61 -8.10
CA GLY A 57 -3.84 15.55 -7.06
C GLY A 57 -4.49 14.92 -5.83
N LYS A 58 -4.17 15.50 -4.67
CA LYS A 58 -4.56 15.00 -3.35
C LYS A 58 -6.08 14.92 -3.16
N ALA A 59 -6.81 15.94 -3.57
CA ALA A 59 -8.27 15.94 -3.45
C ALA A 59 -8.93 14.81 -4.24
N SER A 60 -8.41 14.49 -5.44
CA SER A 60 -8.88 13.37 -6.25
C SER A 60 -8.55 12.03 -5.63
N LEU A 61 -7.34 11.89 -5.06
CA LEU A 61 -6.88 10.69 -4.36
C LEU A 61 -7.75 10.39 -3.13
N LEU A 62 -8.05 11.39 -2.32
CA LEU A 62 -8.90 11.23 -1.14
C LEU A 62 -10.33 10.82 -1.51
N LYS A 63 -10.90 11.38 -2.57
CA LYS A 63 -12.21 10.95 -3.11
C LYS A 63 -12.19 9.50 -3.56
N TYR A 64 -11.09 9.08 -4.18
CA TYR A 64 -10.89 7.70 -4.61
C TYR A 64 -10.84 6.74 -3.41
N PHE A 65 -10.03 7.03 -2.40
CA PHE A 65 -9.95 6.23 -1.18
C PHE A 65 -11.28 6.17 -0.43
N ALA A 66 -11.95 7.30 -0.22
CA ALA A 66 -13.25 7.35 0.44
C ALA A 66 -14.30 6.49 -0.29
N ARG A 67 -14.26 6.44 -1.63
CA ARG A 67 -15.14 5.58 -2.43
C ARG A 67 -14.82 4.10 -2.25
N ILE A 68 -13.54 3.72 -2.24
CA ILE A 68 -13.10 2.33 -2.02
C ILE A 68 -13.51 1.88 -0.62
N PHE A 69 -13.14 2.64 0.40
CA PHE A 69 -13.37 2.25 1.80
C PHE A 69 -14.84 2.13 2.17
N ARG A 70 -15.71 2.92 1.53
CA ARG A 70 -17.17 2.80 1.71
C ARG A 70 -17.70 1.41 1.35
N ASN A 71 -17.07 0.73 0.42
CA ASN A 71 -17.49 -0.58 -0.07
C ASN A 71 -16.78 -1.75 0.64
N LEU A 72 -15.76 -1.47 1.45
CA LEU A 72 -15.03 -2.49 2.20
C LEU A 72 -15.59 -2.61 3.62
N LYS A 73 -15.66 -3.85 4.12
CA LYS A 73 -15.93 -4.12 5.53
C LYS A 73 -14.67 -3.94 6.38
N ASN A 74 -13.53 -4.32 5.83
CA ASN A 74 -12.23 -4.21 6.45
C ASN A 74 -11.12 -4.15 5.39
N CYS A 75 -10.06 -3.40 5.66
CA CYS A 75 -8.84 -3.38 4.87
C CYS A 75 -7.65 -3.14 5.80
N GLU A 76 -6.78 -4.13 5.90
CA GLU A 76 -5.60 -4.12 6.76
C GLU A 76 -4.35 -4.40 5.94
N PHE A 77 -3.26 -3.66 6.18
CA PHE A 77 -1.96 -3.87 5.58
C PHE A 77 -0.96 -4.38 6.60
N LYS A 78 -0.33 -5.50 6.29
CA LYS A 78 0.86 -5.99 7.00
C LYS A 78 2.09 -5.70 6.16
N PHE A 79 2.90 -4.73 6.57
CA PHE A 79 4.15 -4.41 5.91
C PHE A 79 5.26 -5.39 6.31
N HIS A 80 6.11 -5.74 5.34
CA HIS A 80 7.22 -6.66 5.53
C HIS A 80 8.55 -5.93 5.44
N LYS A 81 9.07 -5.71 4.23
CA LYS A 81 10.35 -5.07 4.01
C LYS A 81 10.17 -3.63 3.54
N THR A 82 10.99 -2.74 4.07
CA THR A 82 11.13 -1.37 3.60
C THR A 82 12.58 -1.13 3.20
N ILE A 83 12.77 -0.51 2.05
CA ILE A 83 14.06 -0.09 1.54
C ILE A 83 13.94 1.40 1.24
N THR A 84 14.87 2.20 1.73
CA THR A 84 14.96 3.63 1.44
C THR A 84 16.28 3.92 0.73
N ASN A 85 16.24 4.80 -0.27
CA ASN A 85 17.41 5.31 -0.95
C ASN A 85 17.17 6.79 -1.29
N GLY A 86 17.79 7.70 -0.52
CA GLY A 86 17.55 9.13 -0.66
C GLY A 86 16.08 9.49 -0.43
N THR A 87 15.38 9.90 -1.50
CA THR A 87 13.97 10.27 -1.46
C THR A 87 13.03 9.14 -1.85
N ASP A 88 13.59 8.00 -2.24
CA ASP A 88 12.82 6.86 -2.72
C ASP A 88 12.56 5.86 -1.58
N ILE A 89 11.34 5.34 -1.54
CA ILE A 89 10.90 4.33 -0.57
C ILE A 89 10.26 3.20 -1.34
N PHE A 90 10.68 1.97 -1.07
CA PHE A 90 10.02 0.75 -1.52
C PHE A 90 9.55 -0.05 -0.32
N MET A 91 8.29 -0.46 -0.33
CA MET A 91 7.66 -1.21 0.76
C MET A 91 6.92 -2.42 0.21
N SER A 92 7.25 -3.63 0.67
CA SER A 92 6.44 -4.82 0.39
C SER A 92 5.42 -5.06 1.51
N TRP A 93 4.25 -5.56 1.13
CA TRP A 93 3.14 -5.75 2.06
C TRP A 93 2.22 -6.90 1.66
N THR A 94 1.44 -7.37 2.63
CA THR A 94 0.24 -8.17 2.41
C THR A 94 -0.97 -7.34 2.81
N MET A 95 -1.93 -7.21 1.93
CA MET A 95 -3.23 -6.61 2.20
C MET A 95 -4.26 -7.70 2.48
N PHE A 96 -5.03 -7.51 3.54
CA PHE A 96 -6.19 -8.33 3.90
C PHE A 96 -7.44 -7.48 3.74
N LEU A 97 -8.25 -7.77 2.75
CA LEU A 97 -9.45 -7.02 2.48
C LEU A 97 -10.70 -7.89 2.54
N ASN A 98 -11.81 -7.28 2.95
CA ASN A 98 -13.10 -7.94 3.00
C ASN A 98 -14.14 -7.08 2.24
N HIS A 99 -14.62 -7.61 1.12
CA HIS A 99 -15.63 -6.95 0.28
C HIS A 99 -16.87 -7.84 0.14
N PRO A 100 -18.09 -7.33 0.37
CA PRO A 100 -19.31 -8.16 0.42
C PRO A 100 -19.61 -8.92 -0.87
N ARG A 101 -19.18 -8.42 -2.02
CA ARG A 101 -19.43 -9.02 -3.34
C ARG A 101 -18.28 -9.90 -3.86
N LEU A 102 -17.14 -9.96 -3.17
CA LEU A 102 -15.99 -10.76 -3.56
C LEU A 102 -15.79 -11.91 -2.57
N ASN A 103 -15.30 -13.05 -3.06
CA ASN A 103 -15.01 -14.24 -2.25
C ASN A 103 -16.14 -14.61 -1.26
N LYS A 104 -17.39 -14.42 -1.64
CA LYS A 104 -18.56 -14.64 -0.75
C LYS A 104 -18.48 -13.87 0.57
N GLY A 105 -17.87 -12.69 0.57
CA GLY A 105 -17.66 -11.86 1.75
C GLY A 105 -16.56 -12.33 2.70
N LYS A 106 -15.76 -13.32 2.33
CA LYS A 106 -14.59 -13.77 3.10
C LYS A 106 -13.38 -12.88 2.82
N VAL A 107 -12.41 -12.94 3.72
CA VAL A 107 -11.13 -12.21 3.56
C VAL A 107 -10.40 -12.66 2.30
N ILE A 108 -9.90 -11.69 1.56
CA ILE A 108 -9.01 -11.87 0.41
C ILE A 108 -7.63 -11.39 0.83
N ARG A 109 -6.62 -12.22 0.57
CA ARG A 109 -5.21 -11.90 0.82
C ARG A 109 -4.53 -11.55 -0.49
N VAL A 110 -3.87 -10.39 -0.53
CA VAL A 110 -3.18 -9.89 -1.72
C VAL A 110 -1.77 -9.47 -1.34
N GLU A 111 -0.77 -10.01 -2.03
CA GLU A 111 0.62 -9.59 -1.93
C GLU A 111 0.86 -8.41 -2.86
N GLY A 112 1.64 -7.45 -2.40
CA GLY A 112 1.98 -6.29 -3.20
C GLY A 112 3.19 -5.52 -2.70
N ALA A 113 3.47 -4.45 -3.42
CA ALA A 113 4.52 -3.51 -3.05
C ALA A 113 4.14 -2.11 -3.51
N SER A 114 4.62 -1.11 -2.75
CA SER A 114 4.48 0.29 -3.09
C SER A 114 5.86 0.89 -3.36
N TYR A 115 5.95 1.69 -4.42
CA TYR A 115 7.07 2.57 -4.69
C TYR A 115 6.63 4.02 -4.47
N LEU A 116 7.32 4.70 -3.56
CA LEU A 116 7.01 6.07 -3.16
C LEU A 116 8.20 6.97 -3.45
N ARG A 117 7.94 8.21 -3.87
CA ARG A 117 8.95 9.26 -3.93
C ARG A 117 8.53 10.45 -3.07
N THR A 118 9.49 10.99 -2.36
CA THR A 118 9.24 11.99 -1.33
C THR A 118 9.89 13.33 -1.66
N ARG A 119 9.23 14.42 -1.26
CA ARG A 119 9.71 15.79 -1.37
C ARG A 119 9.14 16.61 -0.21
N ASN A 120 10.00 17.33 0.50
CA ASN A 120 9.60 18.18 1.64
C ASN A 120 8.77 17.41 2.71
N GLY A 121 9.15 16.15 3.01
CA GLY A 121 8.46 15.33 4.01
C GLY A 121 7.07 14.84 3.59
N LYS A 122 6.74 14.91 2.30
CA LYS A 122 5.48 14.44 1.71
C LYS A 122 5.73 13.51 0.53
N ILE A 123 4.77 12.62 0.27
CA ILE A 123 4.77 11.75 -0.90
C ILE A 123 4.16 12.51 -2.07
N TYR A 124 4.92 12.67 -3.16
CA TYR A 124 4.42 13.29 -4.40
C TYR A 124 4.24 12.28 -5.54
N TYR A 125 4.76 11.06 -5.38
CA TYR A 125 4.56 9.94 -6.29
C TYR A 125 4.34 8.66 -5.49
N HIS A 126 3.31 7.91 -5.83
CA HIS A 126 2.97 6.64 -5.23
C HIS A 126 2.51 5.66 -6.30
N ARG A 127 3.17 4.53 -6.42
CA ARG A 127 2.74 3.45 -7.31
C ARG A 127 2.64 2.14 -6.57
N ASP A 128 1.45 1.55 -6.64
CA ASP A 128 1.18 0.22 -6.11
C ASP A 128 1.30 -0.85 -7.19
N TYR A 129 1.93 -1.96 -6.84
CA TYR A 129 2.08 -3.15 -7.66
C TYR A 129 1.44 -4.32 -6.93
N PHE A 130 0.38 -4.88 -7.48
CA PHE A 130 -0.25 -6.08 -6.96
C PHE A 130 -1.02 -6.83 -8.06
N ASP A 131 -1.36 -8.11 -7.79
CA ASP A 131 -2.10 -8.95 -8.72
C ASP A 131 -3.61 -8.65 -8.62
N MET A 132 -4.14 -7.94 -9.63
CA MET A 132 -5.58 -7.70 -9.77
C MET A 132 -6.38 -9.00 -9.95
N GLY A 133 -5.77 -10.04 -10.52
CA GLY A 133 -6.38 -11.36 -10.62
C GLY A 133 -6.68 -11.92 -9.24
N ALA A 134 -5.68 -11.97 -8.38
CA ALA A 134 -5.80 -12.44 -7.00
C ALA A 134 -6.77 -11.59 -6.17
N MET A 135 -6.78 -10.26 -6.39
CA MET A 135 -7.66 -9.36 -5.66
C MET A 135 -9.12 -9.44 -6.10
N VAL A 136 -9.38 -9.41 -7.41
CA VAL A 136 -10.73 -9.23 -7.96
C VAL A 136 -11.18 -10.43 -8.81
N TYR A 137 -10.46 -10.74 -9.88
CA TYR A 137 -10.97 -11.61 -10.94
C TYR A 137 -11.17 -13.06 -10.48
N GLU A 138 -10.28 -13.58 -9.65
CA GLU A 138 -10.37 -14.94 -9.08
C GLU A 138 -11.50 -15.06 -8.03
N ASN A 139 -11.92 -13.94 -7.46
CA ASN A 139 -12.92 -13.86 -6.41
C ASN A 139 -14.35 -13.57 -6.93
N LEU A 140 -14.51 -13.44 -8.26
CA LEU A 140 -15.81 -13.32 -8.90
C LEU A 140 -16.38 -14.70 -9.27
N PRO A 141 -17.68 -14.94 -9.04
CA PRO A 141 -18.34 -16.15 -9.51
C PRO A 141 -18.16 -16.32 -11.03
N LEU A 142 -17.97 -17.54 -11.51
CA LEU A 142 -17.73 -17.90 -12.91
C LEU A 142 -16.39 -17.43 -13.47
N LEU A 143 -16.09 -16.12 -13.45
CA LEU A 143 -14.85 -15.55 -13.95
C LEU A 143 -13.64 -16.13 -13.22
N GLY A 144 -13.71 -16.27 -11.89
CA GLY A 144 -12.64 -16.86 -11.08
C GLY A 144 -12.26 -18.27 -11.54
N ARG A 145 -13.24 -19.10 -11.87
CA ARG A 145 -12.97 -20.46 -12.39
C ARG A 145 -12.24 -20.44 -13.72
N ILE A 146 -12.57 -19.49 -14.60
CA ILE A 146 -11.91 -19.34 -15.91
C ILE A 146 -10.47 -18.85 -15.72
N VAL A 147 -10.26 -17.80 -14.93
CA VAL A 147 -8.93 -17.23 -14.64
C VAL A 147 -8.01 -18.29 -14.03
N LEU A 148 -8.47 -19.00 -13.01
CA LEU A 148 -7.67 -20.07 -12.37
C LEU A 148 -7.31 -21.19 -13.35
N ARG A 149 -8.24 -21.61 -14.22
CA ARG A 149 -7.98 -22.63 -15.24
C ARG A 149 -6.94 -22.15 -16.26
N VAL A 150 -6.97 -20.89 -16.67
CA VAL A 150 -5.97 -20.30 -17.56
C VAL A 150 -4.61 -20.25 -16.87
N LYS A 151 -4.51 -19.76 -15.64
CA LYS A 151 -3.26 -19.73 -14.86
C LYS A 151 -2.64 -21.11 -14.72
N GLN A 152 -3.44 -22.15 -14.43
CA GLN A 152 -2.95 -23.53 -14.31
C GLN A 152 -2.36 -24.07 -15.62
N ARG A 153 -2.93 -23.70 -16.78
CA ARG A 153 -2.43 -24.13 -18.09
C ARG A 153 -1.15 -23.42 -18.52
N LEU A 154 -0.90 -22.20 -18.06
CA LEU A 154 0.31 -21.44 -18.39
C LEU A 154 1.57 -21.96 -17.68
N GLY A 155 1.41 -22.76 -16.64
CA GLY A 155 2.52 -23.36 -15.87
C GLY A 155 2.88 -24.80 -16.24
N GLN A 156 2.31 -25.33 -17.34
CA GLN A 156 2.58 -26.70 -17.83
C GLN A 156 3.46 -26.70 -19.06
#